data_27d7451f998486790ea38200816f6311
#
_entry.id   27d7451f998486790ea38200816f6311
#
_cell.length_a   1.000
_cell.length_b   1.000
_cell.length_c   1.000
_cell.angle_alpha   90.00
_cell.angle_beta   90.00
_cell.angle_gamma   90.00
#
_symmetry.space_group_name_H-M   'P 1'
#
loop_
_entity.id
_entity.type
_entity.pdbx_description
1 polymer ?
#
loop_
_entity_poly.entity_id
_entity_poly.type
_entity_poly.pdbx_seq_one_letter_code
_entity_poly.pdbx_strand_id
1 'polypeptide(L)'
;SQTMPQVLFTWHGGETLMRPLVFYKKALELQKKYAGGRTIDNCIQTNGTLLTDEWCEFFRENNFLVGISIDGPQEFHDEYRKNKMGQPSFYKVMKGINLLKKHGVEWNAMAVVNDYNADYPLDFYRFFRDELDCHYIQFTPIVERLSSRADGLRLSSLKQKDGELAPFSIT
;
A
#
# COMPACT_ATOMS: atom_id res chain seq x y z
N SER A 1 -17.71 2.40 25.27
CA SER A 1 -16.47 1.70 25.59
C SER A 1 -16.35 0.49 24.67
N GLN A 2 -15.24 0.38 23.94
CA GLN A 2 -14.99 -0.79 23.12
C GLN A 2 -14.61 -1.96 24.04
N THR A 3 -15.34 -3.09 23.92
CA THR A 3 -15.11 -4.31 24.71
C THR A 3 -14.10 -5.25 24.06
N MET A 4 -13.56 -4.91 22.89
CA MET A 4 -12.61 -5.74 22.15
C MET A 4 -11.25 -5.79 22.85
N PRO A 5 -10.68 -7.00 23.07
CA PRO A 5 -9.39 -7.16 23.72
C PRO A 5 -8.21 -6.72 22.87
N GLN A 6 -8.41 -6.57 21.57
CA GLN A 6 -7.40 -6.21 20.57
C GLN A 6 -7.85 -5.02 19.73
N VAL A 7 -6.94 -4.10 19.44
CA VAL A 7 -7.19 -2.91 18.62
C VAL A 7 -6.13 -2.83 17.52
N LEU A 8 -6.56 -2.82 16.28
CA LEU A 8 -5.69 -2.63 15.12
C LEU A 8 -5.70 -1.16 14.69
N PHE A 9 -4.51 -0.55 14.64
CA PHE A 9 -4.29 0.75 14.01
C PHE A 9 -3.79 0.56 12.58
N THR A 10 -4.56 1.03 11.62
CA THR A 10 -4.16 1.04 10.21
C THR A 10 -3.74 2.45 9.80
N TRP A 11 -2.45 2.64 9.54
CA TRP A 11 -1.89 3.90 9.06
C TRP A 11 -1.99 3.95 7.54
N HIS A 12 -2.82 4.85 7.06
CA HIS A 12 -3.16 4.95 5.64
C HIS A 12 -3.32 6.42 5.20
N GLY A 13 -3.38 6.65 3.89
CA GLY A 13 -3.63 7.95 3.26
C GLY A 13 -2.36 8.54 2.69
N GLY A 14 -2.42 9.23 1.54
CA GLY A 14 -1.26 9.76 0.83
C GLY A 14 -0.06 8.80 0.86
N GLU A 15 1.14 9.34 1.14
CA GLU A 15 2.30 8.52 1.49
C GLU A 15 2.60 8.67 3.00
N THR A 16 2.44 7.59 3.73
CA THR A 16 2.54 7.57 5.19
C THR A 16 3.95 7.89 5.69
N LEU A 17 4.99 7.43 4.98
CA LEU A 17 6.38 7.65 5.35
C LEU A 17 6.88 9.09 5.10
N MET A 18 6.05 9.96 4.55
CA MET A 18 6.33 11.40 4.55
C MET A 18 6.20 12.04 5.95
N ARG A 19 5.51 11.39 6.88
CA ARG A 19 5.56 11.80 8.28
C ARG A 19 6.86 11.32 8.92
N PRO A 20 7.54 12.17 9.70
CA PRO A 20 8.81 11.79 10.31
C PRO A 20 8.63 10.67 11.35
N LEU A 21 9.65 9.86 11.54
CA LEU A 21 9.63 8.71 12.46
C LEU A 21 9.25 9.10 13.90
N VAL A 22 9.64 10.31 14.34
CA VAL A 22 9.28 10.84 15.67
C VAL A 22 7.77 10.92 15.89
N PHE A 23 6.99 11.14 14.83
CA PHE A 23 5.52 11.12 14.91
C PHE A 23 5.00 9.73 15.32
N TYR A 24 5.51 8.69 14.69
CA TYR A 24 5.11 7.31 15.00
C TYR A 24 5.59 6.86 16.38
N LYS A 25 6.81 7.22 16.77
CA LYS A 25 7.31 6.99 18.13
C LYS A 25 6.37 7.59 19.16
N LYS A 26 5.92 8.83 18.94
CA LYS A 26 4.97 9.50 19.83
C LYS A 26 3.59 8.84 19.83
N ALA A 27 3.12 8.39 18.67
CA ALA A 27 1.86 7.66 18.57
C ALA A 27 1.89 6.36 19.37
N LEU A 28 2.98 5.58 19.29
CA LEU A 28 3.13 4.35 20.07
C LEU A 28 3.18 4.61 21.58
N GLU A 29 3.84 5.67 22.03
CA GLU A 29 3.80 6.09 23.45
C GLU A 29 2.37 6.32 23.93
N LEU A 30 1.56 7.03 23.10
CA LEU A 30 0.15 7.31 23.44
C LEU A 30 -0.68 6.04 23.40
N GLN A 31 -0.48 5.18 22.41
CA GLN A 31 -1.14 3.88 22.34
C GLN A 31 -0.88 3.08 23.61
N LYS A 32 0.39 2.95 24.02
CA LYS A 32 0.79 2.25 25.25
C LYS A 32 0.13 2.86 26.48
N LYS A 33 0.14 4.20 26.59
CA LYS A 33 -0.46 4.92 27.72
C LYS A 33 -1.96 4.67 27.85
N TYR A 34 -2.67 4.60 26.73
CA TYR A 34 -4.14 4.52 26.71
C TYR A 34 -4.68 3.12 26.32
N ALA A 35 -3.83 2.11 26.24
CA ALA A 35 -4.25 0.75 25.89
C ALA A 35 -5.33 0.18 26.80
N GLY A 36 -5.28 0.50 28.10
CA GLY A 36 -6.27 -0.01 29.06
C GLY A 36 -6.31 -1.53 29.15
N GLY A 37 -5.13 -2.19 29.05
CA GLY A 37 -5.01 -3.66 29.08
C GLY A 37 -5.29 -4.36 27.76
N ARG A 38 -5.53 -3.61 26.66
CA ARG A 38 -5.76 -4.17 25.32
C ARG A 38 -4.45 -4.37 24.57
N THR A 39 -4.40 -5.39 23.74
CA THR A 39 -3.33 -5.54 22.74
C THR A 39 -3.54 -4.53 21.62
N ILE A 40 -2.47 -3.85 21.21
CA ILE A 40 -2.52 -2.89 20.12
C ILE A 40 -1.57 -3.35 19.03
N ASP A 41 -2.13 -3.59 17.85
CA ASP A 41 -1.38 -3.92 16.64
C ASP A 41 -1.36 -2.73 15.69
N ASN A 42 -0.29 -2.64 14.93
CA ASN A 42 -0.11 -1.58 13.96
C ASN A 42 0.18 -2.16 12.58
N CYS A 43 -0.55 -1.70 11.56
CA CYS A 43 -0.19 -1.91 10.18
C CYS A 43 -0.07 -0.57 9.46
N ILE A 44 0.82 -0.51 8.47
CA ILE A 44 1.10 0.70 7.72
C ILE A 44 1.12 0.41 6.22
N GLN A 45 0.43 1.24 5.44
CA GLN A 45 0.42 1.15 3.98
C GLN A 45 1.33 2.21 3.40
N THR A 46 2.26 1.79 2.53
CA THR A 46 3.22 2.69 1.87
C THR A 46 3.50 2.25 0.43
N ASN A 47 3.94 3.19 -0.40
CA ASN A 47 4.48 2.87 -1.72
C ASN A 47 5.92 2.33 -1.66
N GLY A 48 6.52 2.23 -0.48
CA GLY A 48 7.84 1.65 -0.25
C GLY A 48 9.04 2.49 -0.70
N THR A 49 8.82 3.60 -1.41
CA THR A 49 9.93 4.37 -2.03
C THR A 49 10.77 5.17 -1.02
N LEU A 50 10.26 5.37 0.19
CA LEU A 50 10.92 6.13 1.26
C LEU A 50 11.46 5.24 2.38
N LEU A 51 11.40 3.93 2.24
CA LEU A 51 11.96 3.00 3.22
C LEU A 51 13.47 3.16 3.34
N THR A 52 13.94 3.15 4.59
CA THR A 52 15.35 3.19 4.99
C THR A 52 15.61 2.11 6.03
N ASP A 53 16.88 1.83 6.32
CA ASP A 53 17.24 0.92 7.42
C ASP A 53 16.61 1.36 8.75
N GLU A 54 16.60 2.67 9.07
CA GLU A 54 16.00 3.21 10.29
C GLU A 54 14.48 2.93 10.36
N TRP A 55 13.75 3.05 9.23
CA TRP A 55 12.34 2.69 9.17
C TRP A 55 12.11 1.20 9.41
N CYS A 56 12.93 0.35 8.79
CA CYS A 56 12.80 -1.09 8.92
C CYS A 56 13.13 -1.57 10.34
N GLU A 57 14.14 -1.00 10.98
CA GLU A 57 14.46 -1.25 12.39
C GLU A 57 13.27 -0.89 13.29
N PHE A 58 12.71 0.30 13.11
CA PHE A 58 11.53 0.74 13.86
C PHE A 58 10.33 -0.18 13.67
N PHE A 59 10.04 -0.61 12.44
CA PHE A 59 8.93 -1.52 12.17
C PHE A 59 9.14 -2.89 12.79
N ARG A 60 10.36 -3.42 12.70
CA ARG A 60 10.72 -4.69 13.30
C ARG A 60 10.60 -4.66 14.83
N GLU A 61 11.16 -3.64 15.48
CA GLU A 61 11.14 -3.48 16.94
C GLU A 61 9.72 -3.33 17.50
N ASN A 62 8.80 -2.77 16.72
CA ASN A 62 7.44 -2.48 17.13
C ASN A 62 6.39 -3.38 16.48
N ASN A 63 6.80 -4.48 15.84
CA ASN A 63 5.94 -5.50 15.24
C ASN A 63 4.90 -4.90 14.27
N PHE A 64 5.30 -3.97 13.40
CA PHE A 64 4.44 -3.46 12.36
C PHE A 64 4.28 -4.49 11.23
N LEU A 65 3.05 -4.63 10.73
CA LEU A 65 2.82 -5.22 9.42
C LEU A 65 2.87 -4.11 8.36
N VAL A 66 3.74 -4.27 7.35
CA VAL A 66 3.94 -3.27 6.31
C VAL A 66 3.30 -3.71 5.00
N GLY A 67 2.24 -3.01 4.57
CA GLY A 67 1.64 -3.20 3.26
C GLY A 67 2.38 -2.39 2.19
N ILE A 68 2.91 -3.07 1.17
CA ILE A 68 3.64 -2.42 0.07
C ILE A 68 2.78 -2.38 -1.17
N SER A 69 2.61 -1.18 -1.72
CA SER A 69 1.95 -0.99 -3.00
C SER A 69 2.87 -1.36 -4.16
N ILE A 70 2.62 -2.50 -4.82
CA ILE A 70 3.36 -2.95 -6.00
C ILE A 70 2.43 -3.71 -6.96
N ASP A 71 2.40 -3.33 -8.22
CA ASP A 71 1.41 -3.80 -9.20
C ASP A 71 2.01 -4.80 -10.20
N GLY A 72 2.84 -5.74 -9.71
CA GLY A 72 3.42 -6.81 -10.52
C GLY A 72 4.84 -6.51 -11.02
N PRO A 73 5.27 -7.15 -12.12
CA PRO A 73 6.55 -6.90 -12.80
C PRO A 73 6.75 -5.43 -13.15
N GLN A 74 7.98 -5.04 -13.44
CA GLN A 74 8.34 -3.65 -13.71
C GLN A 74 7.44 -2.98 -14.75
N GLU A 75 7.15 -3.66 -15.85
CA GLU A 75 6.33 -3.13 -16.94
C GLU A 75 4.90 -2.81 -16.50
N PHE A 76 4.28 -3.68 -15.66
CA PHE A 76 2.94 -3.44 -15.13
C PHE A 76 2.94 -2.33 -14.08
N HIS A 77 3.93 -2.36 -13.18
CA HIS A 77 4.04 -1.37 -12.13
C HIS A 77 4.28 0.03 -12.68
N ASP A 78 5.25 0.17 -13.57
CA ASP A 78 5.69 1.48 -14.08
C ASP A 78 4.73 2.08 -15.10
N GLU A 79 3.70 1.35 -15.57
CA GLU A 79 2.67 1.93 -16.43
C GLU A 79 1.90 3.03 -15.69
N TYR A 80 1.44 2.76 -14.47
CA TYR A 80 0.64 3.71 -13.69
C TYR A 80 1.34 4.28 -12.45
N ARG A 81 2.32 3.59 -11.87
CA ARG A 81 3.01 4.06 -10.67
C ARG A 81 4.26 4.85 -10.99
N LYS A 82 4.04 6.09 -11.34
CA LYS A 82 5.08 7.07 -11.66
C LYS A 82 5.17 8.14 -10.55
N ASN A 83 6.35 8.71 -10.37
CA ASN A 83 6.51 9.82 -9.44
C ASN A 83 5.91 11.12 -10.03
N LYS A 84 5.94 12.23 -9.29
CA LYS A 84 5.40 13.52 -9.72
C LYS A 84 6.05 14.10 -10.99
N MET A 85 7.22 13.59 -11.38
CA MET A 85 7.94 13.97 -12.61
C MET A 85 7.70 12.96 -13.73
N GLY A 86 6.76 12.03 -13.59
CA GLY A 86 6.47 11.00 -14.60
C GLY A 86 7.50 9.87 -14.67
N GLN A 87 8.44 9.78 -13.73
CA GLN A 87 9.48 8.76 -13.75
C GLN A 87 9.01 7.47 -13.07
N PRO A 88 9.45 6.30 -13.54
CA PRO A 88 9.11 4.99 -13.00
C PRO A 88 9.54 4.85 -11.54
N SER A 89 8.79 4.07 -10.76
CA SER A 89 9.05 3.90 -9.33
C SER A 89 9.47 2.48 -8.93
N PHE A 90 9.37 1.49 -9.82
CA PHE A 90 9.60 0.07 -9.52
C PHE A 90 10.90 -0.20 -8.77
N TYR A 91 12.03 0.30 -9.26
CA TYR A 91 13.33 0.06 -8.60
C TYR A 91 13.41 0.61 -7.18
N LYS A 92 12.73 1.72 -6.89
CA LYS A 92 12.69 2.28 -5.54
C LYS A 92 11.85 1.40 -4.62
N VAL A 93 10.74 0.89 -5.12
CA VAL A 93 9.87 -0.03 -4.38
C VAL A 93 10.62 -1.34 -4.09
N MET A 94 11.28 -1.93 -5.09
CA MET A 94 12.10 -3.13 -4.92
C MET A 94 13.23 -2.95 -3.91
N LYS A 95 13.89 -1.78 -3.90
CA LYS A 95 14.87 -1.44 -2.87
C LYS A 95 14.22 -1.45 -1.48
N GLY A 96 13.04 -0.87 -1.35
CA GLY A 96 12.27 -0.88 -0.10
C GLY A 96 11.91 -2.29 0.37
N ILE A 97 11.41 -3.14 -0.53
CA ILE A 97 11.11 -4.54 -0.23
C ILE A 97 12.36 -5.30 0.24
N ASN A 98 13.49 -5.09 -0.43
CA ASN A 98 14.76 -5.72 -0.05
C ASN A 98 15.22 -5.27 1.35
N LEU A 99 14.97 -4.01 1.74
CA LEU A 99 15.24 -3.53 3.10
C LEU A 99 14.33 -4.22 4.12
N LEU A 100 13.02 -4.35 3.85
CA LEU A 100 12.10 -5.09 4.74
C LEU A 100 12.55 -6.53 4.94
N LYS A 101 12.91 -7.23 3.86
CA LYS A 101 13.45 -8.59 3.92
C LYS A 101 14.74 -8.67 4.73
N LYS A 102 15.70 -7.76 4.47
CA LYS A 102 16.98 -7.67 5.19
C LYS A 102 16.79 -7.56 6.70
N HIS A 103 15.84 -6.76 7.13
CA HIS A 103 15.54 -6.52 8.56
C HIS A 103 14.54 -7.50 9.16
N GLY A 104 14.00 -8.45 8.37
CA GLY A 104 13.00 -9.42 8.81
C GLY A 104 11.70 -8.77 9.27
N VAL A 105 11.29 -7.68 8.61
CA VAL A 105 10.00 -7.02 8.84
C VAL A 105 8.90 -7.80 8.15
N GLU A 106 7.78 -8.04 8.84
CA GLU A 106 6.60 -8.65 8.23
C GLU A 106 5.96 -7.69 7.23
N TRP A 107 5.70 -8.17 6.03
CA TRP A 107 5.10 -7.37 4.97
C TRP A 107 4.17 -8.17 4.08
N ASN A 108 3.24 -7.47 3.43
CA ASN A 108 2.37 -8.01 2.39
C ASN A 108 2.39 -7.08 1.16
N ALA A 109 2.05 -7.66 0.00
CA ALA A 109 1.87 -6.89 -1.23
C ALA A 109 0.41 -6.46 -1.37
N MET A 110 0.20 -5.21 -1.77
CA MET A 110 -1.09 -4.70 -2.21
C MET A 110 -0.97 -4.28 -3.67
N ALA A 111 -1.69 -4.97 -4.53
CA ALA A 111 -1.58 -4.83 -5.97
C ALA A 111 -2.92 -4.38 -6.57
N VAL A 112 -2.87 -3.39 -7.44
CA VAL A 112 -4.02 -2.93 -8.21
C VAL A 112 -4.10 -3.75 -9.50
N VAL A 113 -5.29 -4.33 -9.74
CA VAL A 113 -5.62 -4.94 -11.02
C VAL A 113 -6.31 -3.87 -11.88
N ASN A 114 -5.72 -3.60 -13.04
CA ASN A 114 -6.13 -2.58 -13.98
C ASN A 114 -6.20 -3.14 -15.40
N ASP A 115 -6.58 -2.33 -16.39
CA ASP A 115 -6.70 -2.72 -17.79
C ASP A 115 -5.41 -3.29 -18.40
N TYR A 116 -4.25 -2.83 -17.93
CA TYR A 116 -2.95 -3.23 -18.49
C TYR A 116 -2.46 -4.59 -17.98
N ASN A 117 -2.75 -4.97 -16.73
CA ASN A 117 -2.28 -6.21 -16.12
C ASN A 117 -3.35 -7.30 -16.01
N ALA A 118 -4.63 -6.97 -16.20
CA ALA A 118 -5.74 -7.92 -16.02
C ALA A 118 -5.68 -9.11 -16.98
N ASP A 119 -5.13 -8.93 -18.19
CA ASP A 119 -5.02 -9.97 -19.21
C ASP A 119 -3.84 -10.92 -18.98
N TYR A 120 -2.98 -10.64 -17.99
CA TYR A 120 -1.78 -11.40 -17.67
C TYR A 120 -1.78 -11.98 -16.25
N PRO A 121 -2.85 -12.68 -15.81
CA PRO A 121 -3.02 -13.06 -14.40
C PRO A 121 -1.93 -14.03 -13.90
N LEU A 122 -1.41 -14.89 -14.77
CA LEU A 122 -0.37 -15.85 -14.40
C LEU A 122 0.98 -15.18 -14.19
N ASP A 123 1.38 -14.28 -15.07
CA ASP A 123 2.66 -13.57 -14.97
C ASP A 123 2.63 -12.62 -13.80
N PHE A 124 1.50 -11.94 -13.60
CA PHE A 124 1.22 -11.11 -12.44
C PHE A 124 1.38 -11.90 -11.13
N TYR A 125 0.74 -13.06 -11.00
CA TYR A 125 0.83 -13.90 -9.80
C TYR A 125 2.22 -14.51 -9.60
N ARG A 126 2.87 -15.02 -10.68
CA ARG A 126 4.20 -15.61 -10.61
C ARG A 126 5.25 -14.63 -10.10
N PHE A 127 5.17 -13.36 -10.49
CA PHE A 127 6.05 -12.33 -9.97
C PHE A 127 6.03 -12.27 -8.43
N PHE A 128 4.85 -12.26 -7.83
CA PHE A 128 4.75 -12.22 -6.36
C PHE A 128 5.26 -13.51 -5.71
N ARG A 129 4.90 -14.65 -6.28
CA ARG A 129 5.27 -15.95 -5.73
C ARG A 129 6.75 -16.25 -5.93
N ASP A 130 7.26 -16.14 -7.16
CA ASP A 130 8.56 -16.69 -7.56
C ASP A 130 9.70 -15.65 -7.42
N GLU A 131 9.43 -14.37 -7.72
CA GLU A 131 10.46 -13.34 -7.66
C GLU A 131 10.47 -12.60 -6.32
N LEU A 132 9.29 -12.32 -5.76
CA LEU A 132 9.20 -11.63 -4.48
C LEU A 132 9.13 -12.55 -3.28
N ASP A 133 8.88 -13.86 -3.46
CA ASP A 133 8.61 -14.78 -2.34
C ASP A 133 7.59 -14.18 -1.35
N CYS A 134 6.52 -13.62 -1.91
CA CYS A 134 5.51 -12.90 -1.15
C CYS A 134 4.39 -13.84 -0.75
N HIS A 135 4.22 -14.09 0.55
CA HIS A 135 3.24 -15.04 1.05
C HIS A 135 1.82 -14.47 1.15
N TYR A 136 1.67 -13.15 1.23
CA TYR A 136 0.37 -12.49 1.41
C TYR A 136 0.19 -11.38 0.39
N ILE A 137 -0.79 -11.56 -0.49
CA ILE A 137 -1.09 -10.62 -1.57
C ILE A 137 -2.55 -10.21 -1.48
N GLN A 138 -2.80 -8.93 -1.52
CA GLN A 138 -4.15 -8.37 -1.66
C GLN A 138 -4.29 -7.77 -3.05
N PHE A 139 -5.24 -8.27 -3.83
CA PHE A 139 -5.61 -7.71 -5.13
C PHE A 139 -6.79 -6.75 -4.99
N THR A 140 -6.66 -5.57 -5.56
CA THR A 140 -7.71 -4.55 -5.57
C THR A 140 -8.03 -4.19 -7.02
N PRO A 141 -9.15 -4.64 -7.57
CA PRO A 141 -9.55 -4.24 -8.91
C PRO A 141 -9.94 -2.76 -8.92
N ILE A 142 -9.47 -2.02 -9.92
CA ILE A 142 -9.84 -0.63 -10.11
C ILE A 142 -10.99 -0.52 -11.11
N VAL A 143 -12.07 0.12 -10.67
CA VAL A 143 -13.23 0.44 -11.50
C VAL A 143 -13.64 1.88 -11.22
N GLU A 144 -13.27 2.78 -12.10
CA GLU A 144 -13.63 4.20 -11.98
C GLU A 144 -14.40 4.67 -13.20
N ARG A 145 -15.37 5.54 -12.97
CA ARG A 145 -16.14 6.20 -14.03
C ARG A 145 -15.70 7.64 -14.15
N LEU A 146 -15.57 8.11 -15.40
CA LEU A 146 -15.33 9.51 -15.68
C LEU A 146 -16.57 10.32 -15.29
N SER A 147 -16.41 11.35 -14.47
CA SER A 147 -17.50 12.28 -14.21
C SER A 147 -17.62 13.26 -15.38
N SER A 148 -18.85 13.50 -15.86
CA SER A 148 -19.13 14.46 -16.93
C SER A 148 -18.98 15.94 -16.52
N ARG A 149 -18.52 16.22 -15.29
CA ARG A 149 -18.30 17.59 -14.79
C ARG A 149 -16.87 18.02 -14.97
N ALA A 150 -16.71 19.14 -15.69
CA ALA A 150 -15.44 19.79 -16.02
C ALA A 150 -14.61 20.34 -14.84
N ASP A 151 -15.00 20.08 -13.59
CA ASP A 151 -14.42 20.65 -12.39
C ASP A 151 -13.59 19.64 -11.60
N GLY A 152 -12.54 19.08 -12.23
CA GLY A 152 -11.51 18.31 -11.52
C GLY A 152 -12.03 17.03 -10.84
N LEU A 153 -11.16 16.04 -10.70
CA LEU A 153 -11.37 14.72 -10.07
C LEU A 153 -12.29 14.77 -8.83
N ARG A 154 -13.57 14.59 -9.03
CA ARG A 154 -14.49 14.21 -7.95
C ARG A 154 -14.78 12.72 -8.11
N LEU A 155 -14.46 11.96 -7.07
CA LEU A 155 -14.93 10.60 -6.90
C LEU A 155 -16.44 10.59 -7.14
N SER A 156 -16.86 10.04 -8.29
CA SER A 156 -18.27 9.83 -8.54
C SER A 156 -18.78 8.81 -7.54
N SER A 157 -19.84 9.13 -6.81
CA SER A 157 -20.45 8.15 -5.91
C SER A 157 -20.86 6.93 -6.74
N LEU A 158 -20.71 5.72 -6.18
CA LEU A 158 -21.09 4.42 -6.76
C LEU A 158 -22.55 4.33 -7.25
N LYS A 159 -23.33 5.40 -7.11
CA LYS A 159 -24.75 5.51 -7.51
C LYS A 159 -24.97 6.11 -8.91
N GLN A 160 -23.95 6.65 -9.56
CA GLN A 160 -24.09 7.18 -10.93
C GLN A 160 -23.86 6.06 -11.95
N LYS A 161 -24.95 5.57 -12.54
CA LYS A 161 -24.93 4.55 -13.61
C LYS A 161 -24.48 5.09 -14.97
N ASP A 162 -24.33 6.39 -15.14
CA ASP A 162 -24.14 7.05 -16.43
C ASP A 162 -22.76 7.72 -16.46
N GLY A 163 -21.78 7.03 -17.01
CA GLY A 163 -20.45 7.54 -17.27
C GLY A 163 -19.58 6.45 -17.92
N GLU A 164 -18.72 6.83 -18.85
CA GLU A 164 -17.71 5.94 -19.42
C GLU A 164 -16.74 5.51 -18.32
N LEU A 165 -16.27 4.27 -18.41
CA LEU A 165 -15.20 3.80 -17.52
C LEU A 165 -13.91 4.60 -17.81
N ALA A 166 -13.16 4.90 -16.77
CA ALA A 166 -11.83 5.46 -16.94
C ALA A 166 -10.93 4.47 -17.70
N PRO A 167 -10.01 4.94 -18.55
CA PRO A 167 -9.20 4.07 -19.43
C PRO A 167 -8.44 2.96 -18.69
N PHE A 168 -8.09 3.17 -17.43
CA PHE A 168 -7.36 2.22 -16.59
C PHE A 168 -8.26 1.26 -15.80
N SER A 169 -9.59 1.36 -15.96
CA SER A 169 -10.53 0.47 -15.28
C SER A 169 -10.62 -0.88 -15.98
N ILE A 170 -10.76 -1.95 -15.20
CA ILE A 170 -11.11 -3.27 -15.73
C ILE A 170 -12.59 -3.29 -16.11
N THR A 171 -12.94 -3.99 -17.17
CA THR A 171 -14.32 -4.20 -17.65
C THR A 171 -14.89 -5.53 -17.17
#